data_0a18851f4c125af35a355b85183a99ad
#
_entry.id   0a18851f4c125af35a355b85183a99ad
#
_cell.length_a   1.000
_cell.length_b   1.000
_cell.length_c   1.000
_cell.angle_alpha   90.00
_cell.angle_beta   90.00
_cell.angle_gamma   90.00
#
_symmetry.space_group_name_H-M   'P 1'
#
loop_
_entity.id
_entity.type
_entity.pdbx_description
1 polymer ?
#
loop_
_entity_poly.entity_id
_entity_poly.type
_entity_poly.pdbx_seq_one_letter_code
_entity_poly.pdbx_strand_id
1 'polypeptide(L)'
;MEEFLHIEIDIICIAIMTITLAKLSMVSLAKATKSRWLTLLALSMISVNVFDIIGRLALIANISFIVPVLYLTNIIYFSSYAFLSYCSLIYVKALHDKSFAENTKGLLICAIPMFVLITLLLFSPFTDLIFTIDSGGVYRRSSLFFLQPLISCAYFLTASVNSFVYAKKNNIFSVKSELTSYSFCTAFIIICSVLQSLIPDRPILVAGASLAILIMYINSLELKISLDPLTGIPNRLELMDYLSRTVKELKPDQHLYFMFIDVDSFKKINDNYGHNEGDRILRTLSSVIS
;
A
#
# COMPACT_ATOMS: atom_id res chain seq x y z
N MET A 1 25.10 6.18 20.11
CA MET A 1 25.38 5.92 18.67
C MET A 1 24.21 5.19 18.02
N GLU A 2 23.64 4.15 18.63
CA GLU A 2 22.52 3.39 18.05
C GLU A 2 21.23 4.22 17.89
N GLU A 3 20.85 5.01 18.87
CA GLU A 3 19.66 5.89 18.78
C GLU A 3 19.76 6.90 17.62
N PHE A 4 20.94 7.45 17.35
CA PHE A 4 21.16 8.36 16.22
C PHE A 4 20.99 7.65 14.88
N LEU A 5 21.48 6.41 14.74
CA LEU A 5 21.30 5.62 13.53
C LEU A 5 19.81 5.37 13.21
N HIS A 6 18.98 5.12 14.23
CA HIS A 6 17.53 4.97 14.05
C HIS A 6 16.92 6.27 13.55
N ILE A 7 17.24 7.40 14.17
CA ILE A 7 16.72 8.72 13.78
C ILE A 7 17.12 9.06 12.33
N GLU A 8 18.37 8.78 11.93
CA GLU A 8 18.83 9.01 10.57
C GLU A 8 18.03 8.19 9.54
N ILE A 9 17.77 6.92 9.82
CA ILE A 9 16.98 6.04 8.94
C ILE A 9 15.54 6.53 8.88
N ASP A 10 14.92 6.90 10.00
CA ASP A 10 13.56 7.42 10.05
C ASP A 10 13.41 8.72 9.24
N ILE A 11 14.39 9.64 9.34
CA ILE A 11 14.41 10.87 8.53
C ILE A 11 14.46 10.54 7.04
N ILE A 12 15.29 9.59 6.63
CA ILE A 12 15.37 9.14 5.22
C ILE A 12 14.01 8.55 4.79
N CYS A 13 13.40 7.72 5.62
CA CYS A 13 12.09 7.14 5.36
C CYS A 13 10.99 8.20 5.22
N ILE A 14 10.98 9.22 6.10
CA ILE A 14 10.06 10.37 6.01
C ILE A 14 10.28 11.13 4.68
N ALA A 15 11.53 11.40 4.30
CA ALA A 15 11.82 12.07 3.04
C ALA A 15 11.29 11.27 1.83
N ILE A 16 11.54 9.97 1.78
CA ILE A 16 11.03 9.08 0.73
C ILE A 16 9.50 9.13 0.67
N MET A 17 8.82 9.00 1.81
CA MET A 17 7.36 9.02 1.87
C MET A 17 6.77 10.38 1.50
N THR A 18 7.43 11.47 1.88
CA THR A 18 7.00 12.83 1.53
C THR A 18 7.11 13.08 0.02
N ILE A 19 8.21 12.65 -0.61
CA ILE A 19 8.37 12.70 -2.07
C ILE A 19 7.31 11.87 -2.76
N THR A 20 7.03 10.67 -2.24
CA THR A 20 5.97 9.78 -2.76
C THR A 20 4.60 10.46 -2.69
N LEU A 21 4.26 11.10 -1.58
CA LEU A 21 3.01 11.85 -1.40
C LEU A 21 2.92 13.06 -2.33
N ALA A 22 4.00 13.84 -2.45
CA ALA A 22 4.04 15.00 -3.35
C ALA A 22 3.76 14.58 -4.80
N LYS A 23 4.36 13.48 -5.24
CA LYS A 23 4.11 12.93 -6.59
C LYS A 23 2.68 12.36 -6.74
N LEU A 24 2.13 11.71 -5.70
CA LEU A 24 0.75 11.24 -5.70
C LEU A 24 -0.25 12.40 -5.82
N SER A 25 0.01 13.54 -5.21
CA SER A 25 -0.87 14.73 -5.28
C SER A 25 -0.80 15.47 -6.61
N MET A 26 0.39 15.53 -7.24
CA MET A 26 0.62 16.22 -8.52
C MET A 26 -0.03 15.51 -9.71
N VAL A 27 -0.05 14.19 -9.70
CA VAL A 27 -0.74 13.42 -10.72
C VAL A 27 -2.19 13.34 -10.28
N SER A 28 -3.19 13.70 -11.10
CA SER A 28 -4.65 13.73 -10.80
C SER A 28 -5.24 12.43 -10.18
N LEU A 29 -4.40 11.69 -9.54
CA LEU A 29 -4.54 10.44 -8.82
C LEU A 29 -5.39 10.57 -7.56
N ALA A 30 -5.43 11.75 -6.94
CA ALA A 30 -6.10 11.94 -5.66
C ALA A 30 -7.61 11.64 -5.67
N LYS A 31 -8.24 11.62 -6.86
CA LYS A 31 -9.67 11.30 -7.04
C LYS A 31 -9.98 9.81 -7.23
N ALA A 32 -8.99 8.97 -7.52
CA ALA A 32 -9.21 7.53 -7.66
C ALA A 32 -9.17 6.84 -6.30
N THR A 33 -10.13 5.98 -6.00
CA THR A 33 -10.24 5.21 -4.74
C THR A 33 -8.93 4.48 -4.38
N LYS A 34 -8.28 3.90 -5.37
CA LYS A 34 -6.96 3.25 -5.26
C LYS A 34 -5.88 4.19 -4.73
N SER A 35 -5.79 5.39 -5.30
CA SER A 35 -4.80 6.40 -4.89
C SER A 35 -4.97 6.86 -3.45
N ARG A 36 -6.23 6.97 -2.99
CA ARG A 36 -6.55 7.32 -1.62
C ARG A 36 -5.95 6.34 -0.60
N TRP A 37 -6.04 5.03 -0.85
CA TRP A 37 -5.49 4.02 0.05
C TRP A 37 -3.95 4.01 0.04
N LEU A 38 -3.33 4.24 -1.11
CA LEU A 38 -1.87 4.39 -1.20
C LEU A 38 -1.38 5.65 -0.48
N THR A 39 -2.13 6.75 -0.55
CA THR A 39 -1.87 7.97 0.23
C THR A 39 -1.95 7.69 1.74
N LEU A 40 -2.97 6.95 2.18
CA LEU A 40 -3.11 6.57 3.60
C LEU A 40 -1.98 5.65 4.07
N LEU A 41 -1.49 4.74 3.23
CA LEU A 41 -0.30 3.92 3.51
C LEU A 41 0.93 4.80 3.75
N ALA A 42 1.20 5.77 2.86
CA ALA A 42 2.35 6.65 3.00
C ALA A 42 2.23 7.58 4.23
N LEU A 43 1.03 8.13 4.49
CA LEU A 43 0.78 8.98 5.67
C LEU A 43 0.94 8.20 6.98
N SER A 44 0.42 6.97 7.06
CA SER A 44 0.59 6.15 8.26
C SER A 44 2.05 5.78 8.48
N MET A 45 2.83 5.56 7.41
CA MET A 45 4.27 5.32 7.53
C MET A 45 5.03 6.55 8.01
N ILE A 46 4.68 7.75 7.54
CA ILE A 46 5.24 9.00 8.09
C ILE A 46 4.92 9.12 9.59
N SER A 47 3.68 8.84 10.00
CA SER A 47 3.31 8.86 11.41
C SER A 47 4.13 7.88 12.24
N VAL A 48 4.36 6.65 11.78
CA VAL A 48 5.23 5.67 12.44
C VAL A 48 6.62 6.27 12.68
N ASN A 49 7.28 6.79 11.63
CA ASN A 49 8.63 7.35 11.73
C ASN A 49 8.70 8.58 12.64
N VAL A 50 7.73 9.50 12.51
CA VAL A 50 7.71 10.74 13.32
C VAL A 50 7.61 10.43 14.81
N PHE A 51 6.72 9.50 15.18
CA PHE A 51 6.53 9.16 16.60
C PHE A 51 7.65 8.27 17.16
N ASP A 52 8.36 7.50 16.33
CA ASP A 52 9.61 6.84 16.74
C ASP A 52 10.70 7.88 17.05
N ILE A 53 10.92 8.86 16.16
CA ILE A 53 11.87 9.96 16.38
C ILE A 53 11.55 10.74 17.67
N ILE A 54 10.29 11.12 17.88
CA ILE A 54 9.87 11.89 19.07
C ILE A 54 10.18 11.10 20.33
N GLY A 55 9.87 9.80 20.37
CA GLY A 55 10.16 8.92 21.49
C GLY A 55 11.65 8.84 21.80
N ARG A 56 12.50 8.67 20.77
CA ARG A 56 13.97 8.60 20.91
C ARG A 56 14.58 9.92 21.34
N LEU A 57 14.12 11.05 20.77
CA LEU A 57 14.57 12.38 21.18
C LEU A 57 14.20 12.67 22.64
N ALA A 58 13.02 12.24 23.10
CA ALA A 58 12.60 12.37 24.50
C ALA A 58 13.53 11.59 25.43
N LEU A 59 13.97 10.38 25.04
CA LEU A 59 14.94 9.56 25.79
C LEU A 59 16.32 10.26 25.85
N ILE A 60 16.81 10.76 24.71
CA ILE A 60 18.10 11.45 24.64
C ILE A 60 18.10 12.74 25.50
N ALA A 61 16.99 13.50 25.43
CA ALA A 61 16.85 14.76 26.15
C ALA A 61 16.59 14.59 27.65
N ASN A 62 16.30 13.36 28.11
CA ASN A 62 16.02 13.02 29.51
C ASN A 62 15.02 13.98 30.19
N ILE A 63 13.89 14.21 29.54
CA ILE A 63 12.88 15.19 29.96
C ILE A 63 12.16 14.75 31.24
N SER A 64 11.72 15.69 32.09
CA SER A 64 11.06 15.42 33.36
C SER A 64 9.75 14.62 33.25
N PHE A 65 9.08 14.67 32.09
CA PHE A 65 7.82 13.97 31.78
C PHE A 65 8.02 12.80 30.83
N ILE A 66 9.14 12.10 30.93
CA ILE A 66 9.53 11.08 29.94
C ILE A 66 8.50 9.96 29.82
N VAL A 67 7.97 9.44 30.94
CA VAL A 67 7.07 8.28 30.96
C VAL A 67 5.77 8.55 30.19
N PRO A 68 5.00 9.63 30.45
CA PRO A 68 3.81 9.95 29.68
C PRO A 68 4.10 10.17 28.18
N VAL A 69 5.22 10.81 27.85
CA VAL A 69 5.61 11.06 26.45
C VAL A 69 5.90 9.74 25.74
N LEU A 70 6.63 8.83 26.36
CA LEU A 70 6.92 7.52 25.80
C LEU A 70 5.66 6.65 25.64
N TYR A 71 4.72 6.69 26.60
CA TYR A 71 3.43 6.02 26.41
C TYR A 71 2.68 6.58 25.20
N LEU A 72 2.57 7.90 25.09
CA LEU A 72 1.87 8.56 23.98
C LEU A 72 2.52 8.22 22.63
N THR A 73 3.83 8.36 22.52
CA THR A 73 4.57 8.09 21.26
C THR A 73 4.45 6.63 20.85
N ASN A 74 4.60 5.67 21.78
CA ASN A 74 4.46 4.25 21.49
C ASN A 74 3.02 3.87 21.11
N ILE A 75 1.98 4.42 21.76
CA ILE A 75 0.58 4.19 21.41
C ILE A 75 0.32 4.65 19.97
N ILE A 76 0.76 5.86 19.60
CA ILE A 76 0.56 6.38 18.25
C ILE A 76 1.38 5.59 17.23
N TYR A 77 2.63 5.24 17.56
CA TYR A 77 3.50 4.41 16.72
C TYR A 77 2.82 3.07 16.36
N PHE A 78 2.41 2.29 17.38
CA PHE A 78 1.78 0.98 17.17
C PHE A 78 0.40 1.09 16.51
N SER A 79 -0.39 2.12 16.84
CA SER A 79 -1.69 2.37 16.20
C SER A 79 -1.53 2.73 14.73
N SER A 80 -0.53 3.56 14.39
CA SER A 80 -0.21 3.92 13.00
C SER A 80 0.25 2.70 12.20
N TYR A 81 1.03 1.80 12.80
CA TYR A 81 1.45 0.57 12.16
C TYR A 81 0.28 -0.42 11.96
N ALA A 82 -0.63 -0.52 12.92
CA ALA A 82 -1.86 -1.31 12.78
C ALA A 82 -2.75 -0.74 11.66
N PHE A 83 -2.88 0.58 11.57
CA PHE A 83 -3.60 1.25 10.50
C PHE A 83 -2.94 1.06 9.13
N LEU A 84 -1.61 1.11 9.05
CA LEU A 84 -0.83 0.79 7.85
C LEU A 84 -1.18 -0.61 7.32
N SER A 85 -1.17 -1.61 8.21
CA SER A 85 -1.44 -2.99 7.83
C SER A 85 -2.89 -3.20 7.35
N TYR A 86 -3.86 -2.55 7.99
CA TYR A 86 -5.25 -2.50 7.53
C TYR A 86 -5.38 -1.83 6.15
N CYS A 87 -4.78 -0.66 5.95
CA CYS A 87 -4.79 0.04 4.66
C CYS A 87 -4.19 -0.81 3.54
N SER A 88 -3.17 -1.61 3.84
CA SER A 88 -2.57 -2.58 2.92
C SER A 88 -3.61 -3.59 2.41
N LEU A 89 -4.41 -4.19 3.29
CA LEU A 89 -5.47 -5.11 2.90
C LEU A 89 -6.54 -4.43 2.02
N ILE A 90 -6.99 -3.22 2.42
CA ILE A 90 -8.04 -2.51 1.69
C ILE A 90 -7.55 -2.05 0.32
N TYR A 91 -6.28 -1.65 0.20
CA TYR A 91 -5.68 -1.30 -1.10
C TYR A 91 -5.79 -2.46 -2.10
N VAL A 92 -5.43 -3.69 -1.71
CA VAL A 92 -5.56 -4.87 -2.59
C VAL A 92 -7.01 -5.14 -2.98
N LYS A 93 -7.93 -5.05 -2.02
CA LYS A 93 -9.36 -5.24 -2.30
C LYS A 93 -9.88 -4.17 -3.26
N ALA A 94 -9.45 -2.91 -3.11
CA ALA A 94 -9.80 -1.80 -4.00
C ALA A 94 -9.20 -1.93 -5.41
N LEU A 95 -8.06 -2.61 -5.54
CA LEU A 95 -7.46 -2.95 -6.84
C LEU A 95 -8.32 -3.95 -7.62
N HIS A 96 -8.89 -4.92 -6.92
CA HIS A 96 -9.70 -5.97 -7.52
C HIS A 96 -11.15 -5.52 -7.74
N ASP A 97 -11.76 -4.91 -6.74
CA ASP A 97 -13.15 -4.47 -6.76
C ASP A 97 -13.29 -3.06 -6.16
N LYS A 98 -13.53 -2.09 -7.03
CA LYS A 98 -13.74 -0.70 -6.62
C LYS A 98 -14.95 -0.55 -5.70
N SER A 99 -16.02 -1.35 -5.90
CA SER A 99 -17.24 -1.29 -5.12
C SER A 99 -17.01 -1.67 -3.66
N PHE A 100 -16.07 -2.59 -3.39
CA PHE A 100 -15.70 -2.97 -2.03
C PHE A 100 -15.12 -1.80 -1.24
N ALA A 101 -14.30 -0.97 -1.89
CA ALA A 101 -13.67 0.18 -1.24
C ALA A 101 -14.68 1.32 -0.91
N GLU A 102 -15.89 1.28 -1.47
CA GLU A 102 -17.01 2.18 -1.18
C GLU A 102 -18.01 1.56 -0.18
N ASN A 103 -17.90 0.27 0.08
CA ASN A 103 -18.76 -0.45 1.01
C ASN A 103 -18.34 -0.22 2.47
N THR A 104 -18.97 0.74 3.12
CA THR A 104 -18.69 1.11 4.53
C THR A 104 -18.80 -0.08 5.49
N LYS A 105 -19.77 -0.98 5.31
CA LYS A 105 -19.94 -2.15 6.17
C LYS A 105 -18.75 -3.11 6.03
N GLY A 106 -18.31 -3.38 4.81
CA GLY A 106 -17.15 -4.23 4.54
C GLY A 106 -15.86 -3.65 5.12
N LEU A 107 -15.65 -2.33 5.00
CA LEU A 107 -14.51 -1.62 5.58
C LEU A 107 -14.51 -1.73 7.11
N LEU A 108 -15.65 -1.51 7.76
CA LEU A 108 -15.77 -1.59 9.23
C LEU A 108 -15.51 -3.01 9.74
N ILE A 109 -16.03 -4.05 9.09
CA ILE A 109 -15.77 -5.44 9.47
C ILE A 109 -14.28 -5.76 9.39
N CYS A 110 -13.62 -5.34 8.30
CA CYS A 110 -12.17 -5.52 8.16
C CYS A 110 -11.37 -4.72 9.20
N ALA A 111 -11.90 -3.63 9.74
CA ALA A 111 -11.24 -2.79 10.74
C ALA A 111 -11.37 -3.30 12.18
N ILE A 112 -12.25 -4.27 12.47
CA ILE A 112 -12.49 -4.78 13.83
C ILE A 112 -11.19 -5.21 14.54
N PRO A 113 -10.31 -6.06 13.96
CA PRO A 113 -9.08 -6.46 14.66
C PRO A 113 -8.15 -5.29 14.96
N MET A 114 -8.07 -4.30 14.06
CA MET A 114 -7.31 -3.07 14.25
C MET A 114 -7.87 -2.25 15.42
N PHE A 115 -9.19 -2.05 15.48
CA PHE A 115 -9.81 -1.30 16.57
C PHE A 115 -9.64 -1.99 17.93
N VAL A 116 -9.75 -3.32 17.98
CA VAL A 116 -9.46 -4.10 19.20
C VAL A 116 -8.04 -3.84 19.66
N LEU A 117 -7.05 -3.90 18.75
CA LEU A 117 -5.66 -3.66 19.10
C LEU A 117 -5.43 -2.22 19.57
N ILE A 118 -5.99 -1.21 18.89
CA ILE A 118 -5.88 0.20 19.30
C ILE A 118 -6.48 0.41 20.70
N THR A 119 -7.62 -0.22 20.97
CA THR A 119 -8.24 -0.15 22.30
C THR A 119 -7.31 -0.72 23.36
N LEU A 120 -6.71 -1.90 23.14
CA LEU A 120 -5.76 -2.50 24.08
C LEU A 120 -4.51 -1.62 24.28
N LEU A 121 -4.02 -0.96 23.22
CA LEU A 121 -2.89 -0.01 23.29
C LEU A 121 -3.23 1.21 24.15
N LEU A 122 -4.43 1.79 23.99
CA LEU A 122 -4.90 2.94 24.75
C LEU A 122 -5.04 2.62 26.26
N PHE A 123 -5.41 1.38 26.59
CA PHE A 123 -5.52 0.94 27.99
C PHE A 123 -4.18 0.44 28.56
N SER A 124 -3.13 0.25 27.74
CA SER A 124 -1.84 -0.28 28.21
C SER A 124 -1.21 0.51 29.36
N PRO A 125 -1.29 1.87 29.43
CA PRO A 125 -0.76 2.64 30.56
C PRO A 125 -1.39 2.32 31.93
N PHE A 126 -2.59 1.71 31.94
CA PHE A 126 -3.35 1.39 33.16
C PHE A 126 -3.38 -0.10 33.47
N THR A 127 -3.14 -0.95 32.48
CA THR A 127 -3.34 -2.41 32.55
C THR A 127 -2.08 -3.22 32.38
N ASP A 128 -1.01 -2.58 31.89
CA ASP A 128 0.27 -3.23 31.57
C ASP A 128 0.14 -4.44 30.60
N LEU A 129 -0.92 -4.48 29.79
CA LEU A 129 -1.23 -5.65 28.94
C LEU A 129 -0.32 -5.79 27.72
N ILE A 130 -0.07 -4.70 27.00
CA ILE A 130 0.72 -4.73 25.75
C ILE A 130 2.19 -4.39 26.00
N PHE A 131 2.44 -3.28 26.69
CA PHE A 131 3.79 -2.84 27.07
C PHE A 131 3.76 -2.01 28.35
N THR A 132 4.91 -1.90 29.01
CA THR A 132 5.12 -1.07 30.18
C THR A 132 6.32 -0.17 29.99
N ILE A 133 6.32 0.97 30.66
CA ILE A 133 7.44 1.91 30.72
C ILE A 133 7.70 2.19 32.18
N ASP A 134 8.89 1.83 32.66
CA ASP A 134 9.25 2.07 34.08
C ASP A 134 9.55 3.56 34.33
N SER A 135 9.76 3.91 35.59
CA SER A 135 10.04 5.29 35.99
C SER A 135 11.33 5.86 35.41
N GLY A 136 12.23 5.01 34.91
CA GLY A 136 13.47 5.41 34.25
C GLY A 136 13.31 5.53 32.72
N GLY A 137 12.08 5.35 32.19
CA GLY A 137 11.82 5.41 30.74
C GLY A 137 12.17 4.12 29.98
N VAL A 138 12.46 3.02 30.67
CA VAL A 138 12.78 1.75 30.02
C VAL A 138 11.51 1.07 29.53
N TYR A 139 11.44 0.86 28.21
CA TYR A 139 10.35 0.13 27.56
C TYR A 139 10.48 -1.39 27.78
N ARG A 140 9.38 -2.06 28.12
CA ARG A 140 9.30 -3.52 28.25
C ARG A 140 8.04 -4.06 27.57
N ARG A 141 8.20 -5.14 26.83
CA ARG A 141 7.07 -5.88 26.24
C ARG A 141 6.35 -6.66 27.33
N SER A 142 5.01 -6.58 27.31
CA SER A 142 4.14 -7.32 28.26
C SER A 142 3.54 -8.57 27.63
N SER A 143 2.70 -9.29 28.37
CA SER A 143 2.19 -10.61 28.00
C SER A 143 1.42 -10.65 26.66
N LEU A 144 0.65 -9.61 26.34
CA LEU A 144 -0.14 -9.52 25.11
C LEU A 144 0.55 -8.76 23.98
N PHE A 145 1.83 -8.40 24.12
CA PHE A 145 2.56 -7.69 23.06
C PHE A 145 2.54 -8.44 21.73
N PHE A 146 2.52 -9.79 21.77
CA PHE A 146 2.48 -10.62 20.56
C PHE A 146 1.26 -10.36 19.65
N LEU A 147 0.17 -9.79 20.18
CA LEU A 147 -1.02 -9.43 19.40
C LEU A 147 -0.71 -8.37 18.34
N GLN A 148 0.21 -7.44 18.65
CA GLN A 148 0.63 -6.39 17.73
C GLN A 148 1.21 -6.95 16.40
N PRO A 149 2.29 -7.75 16.43
CA PRO A 149 2.82 -8.35 15.21
C PRO A 149 1.86 -9.40 14.61
N LEU A 150 1.11 -10.15 15.42
CA LEU A 150 0.17 -11.17 14.94
C LEU A 150 -0.93 -10.55 14.07
N ILE A 151 -1.62 -9.53 14.54
CA ILE A 151 -2.71 -8.87 13.80
C ILE A 151 -2.17 -8.17 12.55
N SER A 152 -1.03 -7.46 12.67
CA SER A 152 -0.42 -6.79 11.53
C SER A 152 0.06 -7.78 10.46
N CYS A 153 0.71 -8.88 10.85
CA CYS A 153 1.11 -9.93 9.93
C CYS A 153 -0.10 -10.63 9.28
N ALA A 154 -1.20 -10.82 10.02
CA ALA A 154 -2.43 -11.40 9.45
C ALA A 154 -3.01 -10.50 8.34
N TYR A 155 -3.01 -9.17 8.51
CA TYR A 155 -3.41 -8.23 7.47
C TYR A 155 -2.50 -8.30 6.25
N PHE A 156 -1.18 -8.24 6.43
CA PHE A 156 -0.22 -8.30 5.33
C PHE A 156 -0.26 -9.66 4.61
N LEU A 157 -0.40 -10.77 5.34
CA LEU A 157 -0.53 -12.10 4.76
C LEU A 157 -1.81 -12.22 3.92
N THR A 158 -2.94 -11.75 4.46
CA THR A 158 -4.21 -11.75 3.73
C THR A 158 -4.12 -10.86 2.48
N ALA A 159 -3.48 -9.70 2.57
CA ALA A 159 -3.22 -8.83 1.43
C ALA A 159 -2.33 -9.51 0.39
N SER A 160 -1.23 -10.16 0.82
CA SER A 160 -0.30 -10.88 -0.06
C SER A 160 -1.00 -12.01 -0.82
N VAL A 161 -1.73 -12.88 -0.10
CA VAL A 161 -2.45 -14.02 -0.70
C VAL A 161 -3.53 -13.55 -1.66
N ASN A 162 -4.36 -12.58 -1.27
CA ASN A 162 -5.40 -12.04 -2.15
C ASN A 162 -4.79 -11.42 -3.41
N SER A 163 -3.72 -10.63 -3.28
CA SER A 163 -3.04 -10.01 -4.41
C SER A 163 -2.50 -11.07 -5.39
N PHE A 164 -1.88 -12.13 -4.88
CA PHE A 164 -1.38 -13.22 -5.69
C PHE A 164 -2.51 -13.99 -6.42
N VAL A 165 -3.61 -14.28 -5.71
CA VAL A 165 -4.78 -14.95 -6.29
C VAL A 165 -5.42 -14.09 -7.39
N TYR A 166 -5.55 -12.79 -7.15
CA TYR A 166 -6.10 -11.85 -8.15
C TYR A 166 -5.17 -11.68 -9.36
N ALA A 167 -3.85 -11.66 -9.14
CA ALA A 167 -2.88 -11.63 -10.23
C ALA A 167 -3.01 -12.84 -11.17
N LYS A 168 -3.24 -14.04 -10.61
CA LYS A 168 -3.44 -15.26 -11.42
C LYS A 168 -4.73 -15.26 -12.25
N LYS A 169 -5.76 -14.54 -11.78
CA LYS A 169 -7.06 -14.46 -12.46
C LYS A 169 -7.12 -13.33 -13.49
N ASN A 170 -6.16 -12.41 -13.48
CA ASN A 170 -6.17 -11.25 -14.35
C ASN A 170 -5.37 -11.51 -15.63
N ASN A 171 -5.96 -11.20 -16.79
CA ASN A 171 -5.35 -11.38 -18.09
C ASN A 171 -4.54 -10.14 -18.54
N ILE A 172 -4.80 -8.95 -17.95
CA ILE A 172 -4.09 -7.72 -18.30
C ILE A 172 -2.73 -7.77 -17.61
N PHE A 173 -1.66 -7.74 -18.40
CA PHE A 173 -0.30 -7.95 -17.90
C PHE A 173 0.13 -6.90 -16.87
N SER A 174 -0.11 -5.61 -17.12
CA SER A 174 0.25 -4.54 -16.21
C SER A 174 -0.47 -4.66 -14.85
N VAL A 175 -1.75 -5.03 -14.84
CA VAL A 175 -2.51 -5.30 -13.61
C VAL A 175 -1.96 -6.53 -12.89
N LYS A 176 -1.66 -7.60 -13.62
CA LYS A 176 -1.04 -8.81 -13.08
C LYS A 176 0.33 -8.52 -12.47
N SER A 177 1.16 -7.72 -13.14
CA SER A 177 2.47 -7.30 -12.67
C SER A 177 2.37 -6.49 -11.38
N GLU A 178 1.49 -5.48 -11.33
CA GLU A 178 1.25 -4.67 -10.13
C GLU A 178 0.81 -5.54 -8.94
N LEU A 179 -0.19 -6.41 -9.13
CA LEU A 179 -0.68 -7.31 -8.09
C LEU A 179 0.40 -8.29 -7.61
N THR A 180 1.18 -8.84 -8.53
CA THR A 180 2.28 -9.76 -8.18
C THR A 180 3.36 -9.04 -7.37
N SER A 181 3.78 -7.86 -7.82
CA SER A 181 4.75 -7.03 -7.10
C SER A 181 4.24 -6.64 -5.72
N TYR A 182 2.95 -6.28 -5.62
CA TYR A 182 2.33 -5.99 -4.33
C TYR A 182 2.36 -7.19 -3.37
N SER A 183 2.10 -8.40 -3.87
CA SER A 183 2.19 -9.63 -3.07
C SER A 183 3.60 -9.82 -2.51
N PHE A 184 4.65 -9.61 -3.31
CA PHE A 184 6.04 -9.68 -2.84
C PHE A 184 6.38 -8.57 -1.84
N CYS A 185 5.94 -7.34 -2.06
CA CYS A 185 6.16 -6.23 -1.14
C CYS A 185 5.56 -6.50 0.25
N THR A 186 4.32 -7.00 0.31
CA THR A 186 3.66 -7.32 1.60
C THR A 186 4.31 -8.53 2.28
N ALA A 187 4.73 -9.55 1.54
CA ALA A 187 5.50 -10.66 2.08
C ALA A 187 6.87 -10.21 2.62
N PHE A 188 7.53 -9.28 1.94
CA PHE A 188 8.79 -8.67 2.39
C PHE A 188 8.61 -7.89 3.71
N ILE A 189 7.51 -7.14 3.87
CA ILE A 189 7.20 -6.46 5.14
C ILE A 189 7.04 -7.47 6.29
N ILE A 190 6.42 -8.63 6.04
CA ILE A 190 6.29 -9.70 7.05
C ILE A 190 7.68 -10.20 7.45
N ILE A 191 8.58 -10.46 6.49
CA ILE A 191 9.96 -10.88 6.76
C ILE A 191 10.68 -9.82 7.61
N CYS A 192 10.57 -8.55 7.25
CA CYS A 192 11.15 -7.45 8.03
C CYS A 192 10.58 -7.38 9.45
N SER A 193 9.27 -7.65 9.64
CA SER A 193 8.62 -7.69 10.96
C SER A 193 9.17 -8.83 11.83
N VAL A 194 9.39 -10.00 11.25
CA VAL A 194 10.01 -11.13 11.95
C VAL A 194 11.46 -10.81 12.31
N LEU A 195 12.24 -10.28 11.37
CA LEU A 195 13.64 -9.89 11.63
C LEU A 195 13.75 -8.80 12.70
N GLN A 196 12.85 -7.82 12.70
CA GLN A 196 12.78 -6.80 13.76
C GLN A 196 12.50 -7.40 15.14
N SER A 197 11.73 -8.49 15.20
CA SER A 197 11.47 -9.18 16.48
C SER A 197 12.70 -9.93 17.01
N LEU A 198 13.56 -10.40 16.10
CA LEU A 198 14.81 -11.11 16.42
C LEU A 198 15.99 -10.14 16.68
N ILE A 199 15.98 -8.99 16.02
CA ILE A 199 17.05 -7.97 16.11
C ILE A 199 16.38 -6.63 16.44
N PRO A 200 15.96 -6.40 17.70
CA PRO A 200 15.16 -5.22 18.06
C PRO A 200 15.93 -3.89 17.92
N ASP A 201 17.26 -3.93 18.01
CA ASP A 201 18.12 -2.73 18.00
C ASP A 201 18.43 -2.20 16.59
N ARG A 202 17.73 -2.70 15.56
CA ARG A 202 17.89 -2.25 14.17
C ARG A 202 16.54 -1.86 13.56
N PRO A 203 16.40 -0.72 12.86
CA PRO A 203 15.13 -0.25 12.30
C PRO A 203 14.78 -0.97 10.97
N ILE A 204 14.81 -2.31 10.98
CA ILE A 204 14.64 -3.16 9.78
C ILE A 204 13.22 -3.02 9.23
N LEU A 205 12.22 -3.05 10.11
CA LEU A 205 10.82 -2.99 9.72
C LEU A 205 10.47 -1.68 9.05
N VAL A 206 10.91 -0.56 9.63
CA VAL A 206 10.61 0.80 9.17
C VAL A 206 11.25 1.03 7.80
N ALA A 207 12.52 0.69 7.63
CA ALA A 207 13.24 0.80 6.36
C ALA A 207 12.62 -0.10 5.29
N GLY A 208 12.33 -1.37 5.62
CA GLY A 208 11.74 -2.34 4.70
C GLY A 208 10.32 -1.96 4.28
N ALA A 209 9.48 -1.48 5.20
CA ALA A 209 8.13 -1.05 4.88
C ALA A 209 8.12 0.21 4.00
N SER A 210 9.01 1.19 4.27
CA SER A 210 9.15 2.39 3.45
C SER A 210 9.58 2.05 2.02
N LEU A 211 10.56 1.16 1.86
CA LEU A 211 10.99 0.67 0.55
C LEU A 211 9.87 -0.06 -0.18
N ALA A 212 9.13 -0.94 0.51
CA ALA A 212 8.01 -1.66 -0.08
C ALA A 212 6.91 -0.70 -0.58
N ILE A 213 6.54 0.32 0.19
CA ILE A 213 5.54 1.32 -0.20
C ILE A 213 6.03 2.13 -1.41
N LEU A 214 7.31 2.49 -1.47
CA LEU A 214 7.90 3.16 -2.63
C LEU A 214 7.80 2.30 -3.88
N ILE A 215 8.11 1.01 -3.79
CA ILE A 215 7.99 0.06 -4.92
C ILE A 215 6.52 -0.06 -5.35
N MET A 216 5.59 -0.18 -4.41
CA MET A 216 4.15 -0.20 -4.70
C MET A 216 3.70 1.06 -5.46
N TYR A 217 4.22 2.22 -5.07
CA TYR A 217 3.95 3.49 -5.74
C TYR A 217 4.49 3.50 -7.18
N ILE A 218 5.75 3.10 -7.38
CA ILE A 218 6.38 3.04 -8.72
C ILE A 218 5.56 2.14 -9.64
N ASN A 219 5.22 0.93 -9.20
CA ASN A 219 4.41 -0.01 -9.98
C ASN A 219 3.00 0.53 -10.29
N SER A 220 2.42 1.32 -9.37
CA SER A 220 1.14 1.97 -9.63
C SER A 220 1.20 3.07 -10.70
N LEU A 221 2.37 3.67 -10.93
CA LEU A 221 2.60 4.60 -12.04
C LEU A 221 2.73 3.87 -13.37
N GLU A 222 3.46 2.76 -13.42
CA GLU A 222 3.63 1.94 -14.63
C GLU A 222 2.29 1.49 -15.19
N LEU A 223 1.37 1.04 -14.34
CA LEU A 223 0.01 0.67 -14.74
C LEU A 223 -0.73 1.79 -15.48
N LYS A 224 -0.49 3.05 -15.11
CA LYS A 224 -1.15 4.20 -15.75
C LYS A 224 -0.58 4.53 -17.11
N ILE A 225 0.72 4.26 -17.30
CA ILE A 225 1.39 4.45 -18.58
C ILE A 225 0.94 3.37 -19.57
N SER A 226 0.51 2.21 -19.08
CA SER A 226 0.14 1.04 -19.89
C SER A 226 -1.32 1.00 -20.34
N LEU A 227 -2.20 1.82 -19.76
CA LEU A 227 -3.62 1.87 -20.14
C LEU A 227 -3.98 3.17 -20.84
N ASP A 228 -4.95 3.09 -21.75
CA ASP A 228 -5.57 4.28 -22.36
C ASP A 228 -6.46 4.99 -21.32
N PRO A 229 -6.28 6.30 -21.09
CA PRO A 229 -6.97 7.02 -20.02
C PRO A 229 -8.48 7.21 -20.28
N LEU A 230 -8.94 7.12 -21.55
CA LEU A 230 -10.33 7.28 -21.91
C LEU A 230 -11.11 5.98 -21.73
N THR A 231 -10.54 4.90 -22.24
CA THR A 231 -11.23 3.61 -22.42
C THR A 231 -10.85 2.58 -21.35
N GLY A 232 -9.69 2.76 -20.69
CA GLY A 232 -9.18 1.83 -19.68
C GLY A 232 -8.64 0.50 -20.23
N ILE A 233 -8.65 0.29 -21.55
CA ILE A 233 -8.02 -0.88 -22.18
C ILE A 233 -6.52 -0.66 -22.33
N PRO A 234 -5.72 -1.73 -22.55
CA PRO A 234 -4.30 -1.63 -22.85
C PRO A 234 -4.01 -0.69 -24.02
N ASN A 235 -3.05 0.19 -23.86
CA ASN A 235 -2.63 1.09 -24.93
C ASN A 235 -1.56 0.44 -25.84
N ARG A 236 -1.05 1.21 -26.81
CA ARG A 236 -0.02 0.72 -27.74
C ARG A 236 1.23 0.17 -27.06
N LEU A 237 1.66 0.78 -25.94
CA LEU A 237 2.86 0.35 -25.22
C LEU A 237 2.66 -1.05 -24.63
N GLU A 238 1.55 -1.27 -23.93
CA GLU A 238 1.20 -2.59 -23.37
C GLU A 238 1.01 -3.66 -24.47
N LEU A 239 0.41 -3.27 -25.60
CA LEU A 239 0.26 -4.17 -26.74
C LEU A 239 1.61 -4.63 -27.29
N MET A 240 2.58 -3.72 -27.48
CA MET A 240 3.91 -4.05 -27.97
C MET A 240 4.67 -4.96 -27.00
N ASP A 241 4.54 -4.70 -25.72
CA ASP A 241 5.10 -5.53 -24.64
C ASP A 241 4.47 -6.93 -24.62
N TYR A 242 3.16 -7.03 -24.74
CA TYR A 242 2.43 -8.29 -24.84
C TYR A 242 2.89 -9.11 -26.05
N LEU A 243 2.93 -8.48 -27.24
CA LEU A 243 3.36 -9.13 -28.46
C LEU A 243 4.80 -9.64 -28.38
N SER A 244 5.72 -8.82 -27.86
CA SER A 244 7.15 -9.19 -27.75
C SER A 244 7.39 -10.42 -26.86
N ARG A 245 6.55 -10.62 -25.85
CA ARG A 245 6.60 -11.79 -24.95
C ARG A 245 5.92 -12.99 -25.58
N THR A 246 4.68 -12.80 -26.07
CA THR A 246 3.90 -13.88 -26.67
C THR A 246 4.62 -14.52 -27.82
N VAL A 247 5.25 -13.71 -28.72
CA VAL A 247 6.03 -14.22 -29.83
C VAL A 247 7.24 -15.06 -29.39
N LYS A 248 7.90 -14.69 -28.28
CA LYS A 248 9.03 -15.46 -27.73
C LYS A 248 8.59 -16.78 -27.09
N GLU A 249 7.38 -16.86 -26.58
CA GLU A 249 6.82 -18.03 -25.90
C GLU A 249 6.01 -18.94 -26.84
N LEU A 250 5.78 -18.52 -28.11
CA LEU A 250 5.02 -19.28 -29.09
C LEU A 250 5.71 -20.62 -29.42
N LYS A 251 4.99 -21.71 -29.30
CA LYS A 251 5.43 -23.02 -29.72
C LYS A 251 5.31 -23.19 -31.25
N PRO A 252 6.05 -24.10 -31.88
CA PRO A 252 6.07 -24.26 -33.35
C PRO A 252 4.70 -24.56 -33.96
N ASP A 253 3.75 -25.10 -33.22
CA ASP A 253 2.40 -25.49 -33.60
C ASP A 253 1.33 -24.46 -33.23
N GLN A 254 1.71 -23.34 -32.64
CA GLN A 254 0.82 -22.27 -32.24
C GLN A 254 0.88 -21.10 -33.17
N HIS A 255 -0.27 -20.45 -33.43
CA HIS A 255 -0.38 -19.26 -34.25
C HIS A 255 -0.94 -18.10 -33.44
N LEU A 256 -0.38 -16.90 -33.64
CA LEU A 256 -0.89 -15.66 -33.10
C LEU A 256 -1.62 -14.90 -34.19
N TYR A 257 -2.88 -14.57 -33.97
CA TYR A 257 -3.68 -13.77 -34.91
C TYR A 257 -3.78 -12.33 -34.41
N PHE A 258 -3.68 -11.38 -35.31
CA PHE A 258 -3.78 -9.97 -35.06
C PHE A 258 -5.03 -9.41 -35.73
N MET A 259 -5.90 -8.72 -35.00
CA MET A 259 -7.11 -8.11 -35.52
C MET A 259 -7.04 -6.59 -35.33
N PHE A 260 -7.27 -5.86 -36.42
CA PHE A 260 -7.47 -4.42 -36.37
C PHE A 260 -8.96 -4.11 -36.41
N ILE A 261 -9.41 -3.26 -35.48
CA ILE A 261 -10.80 -2.80 -35.43
C ILE A 261 -10.78 -1.27 -35.55
N ASP A 262 -11.61 -0.73 -36.46
CA ASP A 262 -11.80 0.70 -36.63
C ASP A 262 -13.29 1.05 -36.55
N VAL A 263 -13.60 2.29 -36.13
CA VAL A 263 -14.97 2.78 -36.01
C VAL A 263 -15.35 3.55 -37.27
N ASP A 264 -16.23 3.00 -38.08
CA ASP A 264 -16.70 3.63 -39.30
C ASP A 264 -17.32 5.00 -39.04
N SER A 265 -16.87 5.98 -39.82
CA SER A 265 -17.39 7.34 -39.78
C SER A 265 -17.31 8.03 -38.42
N PHE A 266 -16.35 7.66 -37.53
CA PHE A 266 -16.18 8.21 -36.17
C PHE A 266 -16.13 9.76 -36.17
N LYS A 267 -15.47 10.35 -37.20
CA LYS A 267 -15.45 11.80 -37.37
C LYS A 267 -16.86 12.39 -37.50
N LYS A 268 -17.76 11.77 -38.27
CA LYS A 268 -19.16 12.25 -38.41
C LYS A 268 -19.92 12.19 -37.11
N ILE A 269 -19.60 11.23 -36.21
CA ILE A 269 -20.21 11.15 -34.92
C ILE A 269 -19.78 12.34 -34.08
N ASN A 270 -18.48 12.66 -34.06
CA ASN A 270 -17.97 13.84 -33.35
C ASN A 270 -18.53 15.14 -33.90
N ASP A 271 -18.61 15.28 -35.21
CA ASP A 271 -19.09 16.50 -35.88
C ASP A 271 -20.60 16.72 -35.66
N ASN A 272 -21.41 15.65 -35.59
CA ASN A 272 -22.86 15.75 -35.43
C ASN A 272 -23.34 15.78 -33.98
N TYR A 273 -22.64 15.06 -33.07
CA TYR A 273 -23.08 14.83 -31.68
C TYR A 273 -22.09 15.35 -30.62
N GLY A 274 -20.94 15.85 -31.07
CA GLY A 274 -19.89 16.38 -30.20
C GLY A 274 -18.94 15.32 -29.67
N HIS A 275 -17.75 15.76 -29.21
CA HIS A 275 -16.68 14.89 -28.71
C HIS A 275 -17.08 14.03 -27.51
N ASN A 276 -17.97 14.53 -26.64
CA ASN A 276 -18.45 13.78 -25.48
C ASN A 276 -19.19 12.49 -25.91
N GLU A 277 -19.93 12.53 -27.00
CA GLU A 277 -20.62 11.35 -27.54
C GLU A 277 -19.64 10.38 -28.21
N GLY A 278 -18.64 10.90 -28.93
CA GLY A 278 -17.54 10.08 -29.44
C GLY A 278 -16.80 9.35 -28.31
N ASP A 279 -16.48 10.03 -27.23
CA ASP A 279 -15.86 9.46 -26.05
C ASP A 279 -16.73 8.37 -25.42
N ARG A 280 -18.05 8.58 -25.36
CA ARG A 280 -19.01 7.58 -24.86
C ARG A 280 -18.99 6.32 -25.71
N ILE A 281 -18.98 6.47 -27.03
CA ILE A 281 -18.94 5.34 -27.99
C ILE A 281 -17.64 4.55 -27.81
N LEU A 282 -16.48 5.22 -27.72
CA LEU A 282 -15.20 4.56 -27.49
C LEU A 282 -15.18 3.76 -26.17
N ARG A 283 -15.74 4.31 -25.07
CA ARG A 283 -15.87 3.58 -23.80
C ARG A 283 -16.80 2.38 -23.90
N THR A 284 -17.91 2.53 -24.63
CA THR A 284 -18.85 1.40 -24.85
C THR A 284 -18.20 0.30 -25.67
N LEU A 285 -17.53 0.67 -26.79
CA LEU A 285 -16.83 -0.28 -27.65
C LEU A 285 -15.73 -1.03 -26.86
N SER A 286 -14.92 -0.30 -26.08
CA SER A 286 -13.87 -0.92 -25.28
C SER A 286 -14.42 -1.90 -24.25
N SER A 287 -15.57 -1.61 -23.64
CA SER A 287 -16.23 -2.51 -22.69
C SER A 287 -16.79 -3.80 -23.30
N VAL A 288 -17.02 -3.81 -24.62
CA VAL A 288 -17.47 -5.01 -25.36
C VAL A 288 -16.30 -5.87 -25.80
N ILE A 289 -15.14 -5.23 -26.09
CA ILE A 289 -13.95 -5.93 -26.59
C ILE A 289 -13.11 -6.52 -25.43
N SER A 290 -13.13 -5.90 -24.25
CA SER A 290 -12.39 -6.35 -23.05
C SER A 290 -13.11 -7.47 -22.30
#